data_7d5fb9face178a306904740fff623aa5
#
_entry.id   7d5fb9face178a306904740fff623aa5
#
_cell.length_a   1.000
_cell.length_b   1.000
_cell.length_c   1.000
_cell.angle_alpha   90.00
_cell.angle_beta   90.00
_cell.angle_gamma   90.00
#
_symmetry.space_group_name_H-M   'P 1'
#
loop_
_entity.id
_entity.type
_entity.pdbx_description
1 polymer ?
#
loop_
_entity_poly.entity_id
_entity_poly.type
_entity_poly.pdbx_seq_one_letter_code
_entity_poly.pdbx_strand_id
1 'polypeptide(L)'
;PLVPSPYTPSPNYEIVFPAFRDWDDFLARHGYRHLSGKNLEKAVARCRLPIADLNLKNPEWKDVLERFWREYYRDETATQLTFPMINRLTNYVLSSDPRLIAGLRATYPFVFLDEFQDTTYGQYDLLKQLFLDSEARVTAVGDNKQRIMVWAGAMPDAFTTFASDFHAKQETLLSNWRSHPELVEIQHVIALTLEQSSAKPDTKRIKDVDGDVCAIWDYAD
;
A
#
# COMPACT_ATOMS: atom_id res chain seq x y z
N PRO A 1 -18.83 -4.83 21.20
CA PRO A 1 -17.68 -4.34 20.47
C PRO A 1 -17.65 -4.95 19.09
N LEU A 2 -17.28 -4.15 18.06
CA LEU A 2 -17.21 -4.60 16.67
C LEU A 2 -16.04 -5.57 16.41
N VAL A 3 -15.04 -5.55 17.30
CA VAL A 3 -13.89 -6.45 17.25
C VAL A 3 -13.97 -7.42 18.41
N PRO A 4 -14.17 -8.73 18.17
CA PRO A 4 -14.22 -9.72 19.22
C PRO A 4 -12.87 -9.87 19.94
N SER A 5 -12.90 -10.25 21.22
CA SER A 5 -11.69 -10.77 21.89
C SER A 5 -11.17 -11.99 21.07
N PRO A 6 -9.88 -12.07 20.75
CA PRO A 6 -8.74 -11.37 21.36
C PRO A 6 -8.29 -10.07 20.65
N TYR A 7 -9.04 -9.55 19.69
CA TYR A 7 -8.65 -8.41 18.88
C TYR A 7 -9.22 -7.06 19.37
N THR A 8 -9.59 -6.97 20.64
CA THR A 8 -9.92 -5.70 21.28
C THR A 8 -8.61 -5.01 21.68
N PRO A 9 -8.26 -3.86 21.09
CA PRO A 9 -7.02 -3.17 21.41
C PRO A 9 -7.04 -2.60 22.83
N SER A 10 -5.85 -2.34 23.38
CA SER A 10 -5.70 -1.46 24.52
C SER A 10 -6.28 -0.07 24.18
N PRO A 11 -6.82 0.67 25.15
CA PRO A 11 -7.24 2.06 24.91
C PRO A 11 -6.08 2.96 24.44
N ASN A 12 -4.85 2.58 24.74
CA ASN A 12 -3.65 3.24 24.26
C ASN A 12 -3.07 2.44 23.09
N TYR A 13 -2.80 3.09 21.99
CA TYR A 13 -2.14 2.46 20.84
C TYR A 13 -1.03 3.35 20.28
N GLU A 14 -0.04 2.73 19.70
CA GLU A 14 1.08 3.35 19.03
C GLU A 14 1.28 2.75 17.65
N ILE A 15 1.52 3.59 16.63
CA ILE A 15 1.92 3.11 15.30
C ILE A 15 3.44 2.99 15.30
N VAL A 16 3.93 1.79 15.07
CA VAL A 16 5.36 1.48 15.08
C VAL A 16 5.85 1.13 13.67
N PHE A 17 7.09 1.46 13.42
CA PHE A 17 7.80 1.21 12.16
C PHE A 17 9.02 0.33 12.43
N PRO A 18 8.84 -0.98 12.64
CA PRO A 18 9.95 -1.86 12.95
C PRO A 18 10.98 -1.86 11.81
N ALA A 19 12.26 -1.70 12.15
CA ALA A 19 13.34 -1.92 11.23
C ALA A 19 13.49 -3.44 10.94
N PHE A 20 14.19 -3.80 9.87
CA PHE A 20 14.41 -5.23 9.55
C PHE A 20 15.04 -6.00 10.72
N ARG A 21 15.91 -5.35 11.47
CA ARG A 21 16.55 -5.89 12.67
C ARG A 21 15.53 -6.27 13.74
N ASP A 22 14.49 -5.48 13.94
CA ASP A 22 13.48 -5.72 14.98
C ASP A 22 12.69 -7.00 14.73
N TRP A 23 12.43 -7.32 13.45
CA TRP A 23 11.80 -8.57 13.04
C TRP A 23 12.69 -9.78 13.31
N ASP A 24 13.99 -9.68 13.04
CA ASP A 24 14.96 -10.73 13.32
C ASP A 24 15.17 -10.89 14.84
N ASP A 25 15.22 -9.81 15.61
CA ASP A 25 15.33 -9.82 17.07
C ASP A 25 14.08 -10.45 17.71
N PHE A 26 12.88 -10.21 17.19
CA PHE A 26 11.67 -10.89 17.62
C PHE A 26 11.80 -12.41 17.42
N LEU A 27 12.16 -12.84 16.23
CA LEU A 27 12.35 -14.26 15.92
C LEU A 27 13.42 -14.91 16.83
N ALA A 28 14.52 -14.23 17.05
CA ALA A 28 15.60 -14.71 17.90
C ALA A 28 15.18 -14.90 19.35
N ARG A 29 14.43 -13.92 19.92
CA ARG A 29 13.91 -13.99 21.29
C ARG A 29 12.96 -15.15 21.52
N HIS A 30 12.20 -15.53 20.49
CA HIS A 30 11.23 -16.62 20.56
C HIS A 30 11.75 -17.97 20.05
N GLY A 31 13.05 -18.08 19.74
CA GLY A 31 13.66 -19.35 19.36
C GLY A 31 13.59 -19.70 17.89
N TYR A 32 13.15 -18.78 17.01
CA TYR A 32 12.99 -18.98 15.55
C TYR A 32 14.16 -18.41 14.73
N ARG A 33 15.38 -18.52 15.22
CA ARG A 33 16.58 -17.96 14.56
C ARG A 33 16.84 -18.48 13.14
N HIS A 34 16.22 -19.58 12.74
CA HIS A 34 16.30 -20.16 11.40
C HIS A 34 15.35 -19.50 10.41
N LEU A 35 14.40 -18.67 10.87
CA LEU A 35 13.52 -17.86 10.05
C LEU A 35 14.10 -16.46 9.87
N SER A 36 13.68 -15.77 8.79
CA SER A 36 14.12 -14.38 8.55
C SER A 36 13.02 -13.37 8.84
N GLY A 37 13.40 -12.22 9.38
CA GLY A 37 12.51 -11.10 9.66
C GLY A 37 11.75 -10.62 8.42
N LYS A 38 12.38 -10.62 7.24
CA LYS A 38 11.72 -10.32 5.97
C LYS A 38 10.54 -11.27 5.67
N ASN A 39 10.67 -12.56 6.04
CA ASN A 39 9.57 -13.52 5.88
C ASN A 39 8.49 -13.32 6.93
N LEU A 40 8.85 -12.91 8.16
CA LEU A 40 7.89 -12.57 9.19
C LEU A 40 7.05 -11.34 8.78
N GLU A 41 7.68 -10.28 8.33
CA GLU A 41 6.99 -9.10 7.81
C GLU A 41 5.98 -9.47 6.71
N LYS A 42 6.40 -10.28 5.74
CA LYS A 42 5.52 -10.78 4.68
C LYS A 42 4.39 -11.65 5.23
N ALA A 43 4.68 -12.48 6.22
CA ALA A 43 3.67 -13.34 6.84
C ALA A 43 2.62 -12.50 7.58
N VAL A 44 3.03 -11.48 8.34
CA VAL A 44 2.13 -10.52 8.99
C VAL A 44 1.30 -9.76 7.96
N ALA A 45 1.91 -9.29 6.86
CA ALA A 45 1.21 -8.56 5.80
C ALA A 45 0.17 -9.41 5.05
N ARG A 46 0.31 -10.74 5.03
CA ARG A 46 -0.53 -11.66 4.25
C ARG A 46 -1.42 -12.55 5.10
N CYS A 47 -1.24 -12.59 6.41
CA CYS A 47 -2.07 -13.41 7.27
C CYS A 47 -3.54 -12.97 7.21
N ARG A 48 -4.44 -13.89 7.51
CA ARG A 48 -5.84 -13.59 7.77
C ARG A 48 -6.11 -13.66 9.28
N LEU A 49 -7.08 -12.91 9.72
CA LEU A 49 -7.57 -12.99 11.08
C LEU A 49 -8.95 -13.68 11.10
N PRO A 50 -9.27 -14.51 12.08
CA PRO A 50 -8.43 -14.90 13.24
C PRO A 50 -7.29 -15.83 12.85
N ILE A 51 -6.12 -15.68 13.50
CA ILE A 51 -4.96 -16.54 13.22
C ILE A 51 -5.23 -17.99 13.56
N ALA A 52 -6.02 -18.24 14.61
CA ALA A 52 -6.41 -19.58 15.03
C ALA A 52 -7.04 -20.42 13.91
N ASP A 53 -7.72 -19.79 12.96
CA ASP A 53 -8.40 -20.45 11.85
C ASP A 53 -7.48 -20.67 10.62
N LEU A 54 -6.21 -20.24 10.70
CA LEU A 54 -5.29 -20.41 9.59
C LEU A 54 -4.85 -21.86 9.42
N ASN A 55 -5.07 -22.41 8.22
CA ASN A 55 -4.52 -23.68 7.80
C ASN A 55 -3.24 -23.43 6.97
N LEU A 56 -2.10 -23.30 7.63
CA LEU A 56 -0.81 -23.04 6.99
C LEU A 56 -0.08 -24.36 6.70
N LYS A 57 0.59 -24.41 5.54
CA LYS A 57 1.42 -25.56 5.12
C LYS A 57 2.54 -25.85 6.13
N ASN A 58 3.09 -24.81 6.74
CA ASN A 58 4.04 -24.91 7.84
C ASN A 58 3.37 -24.41 9.13
N PRO A 59 3.06 -25.30 10.08
CA PRO A 59 2.40 -24.97 11.34
C PRO A 59 3.23 -24.02 12.22
N GLU A 60 4.56 -23.98 12.06
CA GLU A 60 5.46 -23.08 12.78
C GLU A 60 5.10 -21.60 12.55
N TRP A 61 4.75 -21.23 11.31
CA TRP A 61 4.31 -19.86 11.02
C TRP A 61 3.04 -19.46 11.76
N LYS A 62 2.17 -20.42 12.07
CA LYS A 62 0.99 -20.14 12.86
C LYS A 62 1.39 -19.73 14.28
N ASP A 63 2.26 -20.48 14.94
CA ASP A 63 2.74 -20.17 16.29
C ASP A 63 3.52 -18.83 16.32
N VAL A 64 4.38 -18.59 15.33
CA VAL A 64 5.11 -17.31 15.15
C VAL A 64 4.14 -16.13 15.06
N LEU A 65 3.11 -16.23 14.21
CA LEU A 65 2.11 -15.17 14.04
C LEU A 65 1.26 -14.96 15.29
N GLU A 66 0.84 -16.03 15.96
CA GLU A 66 0.08 -15.94 17.24
C GLU A 66 0.90 -15.21 18.31
N ARG A 67 2.20 -15.52 18.44
CA ARG A 67 3.10 -14.85 19.37
C ARG A 67 3.31 -13.38 18.99
N PHE A 68 3.53 -13.10 17.71
CA PHE A 68 3.71 -11.75 17.22
C PHE A 68 2.47 -10.88 17.51
N TRP A 69 1.29 -11.36 17.17
CA TRP A 69 0.06 -10.64 17.44
C TRP A 69 -0.24 -10.50 18.94
N ARG A 70 0.17 -11.47 19.75
CA ARG A 70 0.03 -11.38 21.21
C ARG A 70 0.95 -10.33 21.80
N GLU A 71 2.20 -10.29 21.39
CA GLU A 71 3.20 -9.35 21.90
C GLU A 71 2.90 -7.91 21.45
N TYR A 72 2.65 -7.69 20.20
CA TYR A 72 2.46 -6.34 19.66
C TYR A 72 1.06 -5.78 19.89
N TYR A 73 0.03 -6.62 19.78
CA TYR A 73 -1.35 -6.16 19.81
C TYR A 73 -1.96 -6.20 21.20
N ARG A 74 -1.51 -7.10 22.06
CA ARG A 74 -2.07 -7.34 23.41
C ARG A 74 -1.11 -6.96 24.53
N ASP A 75 -0.12 -6.12 24.26
CA ASP A 75 0.71 -5.56 25.30
C ASP A 75 -0.17 -4.84 26.34
N GLU A 76 0.07 -5.09 27.61
CA GLU A 76 -0.71 -4.50 28.72
C GLU A 76 -0.52 -2.98 28.80
N THR A 77 0.58 -2.47 28.31
CA THR A 77 0.94 -1.05 28.40
C THR A 77 0.41 -0.24 27.23
N ALA A 78 0.60 -0.71 26.00
CA ALA A 78 0.09 -0.10 24.79
C ALA A 78 0.00 -1.12 23.66
N THR A 79 -1.05 -1.03 22.83
CA THR A 79 -1.12 -1.78 21.58
C THR A 79 -0.15 -1.18 20.57
N GLN A 80 0.78 -1.97 20.06
CA GLN A 80 1.67 -1.57 18.98
C GLN A 80 1.12 -2.08 17.64
N LEU A 81 0.97 -1.19 16.68
CA LEU A 81 0.42 -1.50 15.37
C LEU A 81 1.40 -1.15 14.27
N THR A 82 1.72 -2.11 13.42
CA THR A 82 2.37 -1.85 12.15
C THR A 82 1.34 -1.59 11.05
N PHE A 83 1.70 -0.92 9.96
CA PHE A 83 0.77 -0.75 8.82
C PHE A 83 0.20 -2.07 8.29
N PRO A 84 0.99 -3.15 8.11
CA PRO A 84 0.43 -4.46 7.78
C PRO A 84 -0.63 -4.96 8.76
N MET A 85 -0.42 -4.76 10.07
CA MET A 85 -1.40 -5.16 11.09
C MET A 85 -2.69 -4.35 10.96
N ILE A 86 -2.61 -3.04 10.75
CA ILE A 86 -3.78 -2.18 10.54
C ILE A 86 -4.60 -2.69 9.35
N ASN A 87 -3.95 -2.97 8.21
CA ASN A 87 -4.62 -3.53 7.04
C ASN A 87 -5.33 -4.86 7.35
N ARG A 88 -4.70 -5.76 8.12
CA ARG A 88 -5.31 -7.06 8.49
C ARG A 88 -6.48 -6.90 9.45
N LEU A 89 -6.37 -6.00 10.43
CA LEU A 89 -7.48 -5.68 11.33
C LEU A 89 -8.66 -5.06 10.58
N THR A 90 -8.39 -4.12 9.68
CA THR A 90 -9.44 -3.49 8.86
C THR A 90 -10.18 -4.54 8.03
N ASN A 91 -9.45 -5.41 7.33
CA ASN A 91 -10.05 -6.51 6.57
C ASN A 91 -10.89 -7.44 7.47
N TYR A 92 -10.39 -7.74 8.65
CA TYR A 92 -11.12 -8.59 9.61
C TYR A 92 -12.41 -7.95 10.09
N VAL A 93 -12.37 -6.68 10.49
CA VAL A 93 -13.54 -5.92 10.94
C VAL A 93 -14.61 -5.85 9.85
N LEU A 94 -14.21 -5.53 8.63
CA LEU A 94 -15.11 -5.45 7.48
C LEU A 94 -15.72 -6.81 7.13
N SER A 95 -14.93 -7.89 7.23
CA SER A 95 -15.44 -9.26 7.00
C SER A 95 -16.39 -9.73 8.11
N SER A 96 -16.23 -9.20 9.33
CA SER A 96 -17.03 -9.59 10.49
C SER A 96 -18.42 -8.95 10.51
N ASP A 97 -18.60 -7.81 9.82
CA ASP A 97 -19.90 -7.13 9.75
C ASP A 97 -20.16 -6.54 8.35
N PRO A 98 -20.94 -7.24 7.50
CA PRO A 98 -21.27 -6.77 6.16
C PRO A 98 -21.96 -5.39 6.11
N ARG A 99 -22.58 -4.95 7.22
CA ARG A 99 -23.22 -3.62 7.30
C ARG A 99 -22.20 -2.49 7.19
N LEU A 100 -20.95 -2.73 7.63
CA LEU A 100 -19.86 -1.76 7.48
C LEU A 100 -19.53 -1.53 6.00
N ILE A 101 -19.42 -2.61 5.22
CA ILE A 101 -19.18 -2.52 3.77
C ILE A 101 -20.37 -1.80 3.10
N ALA A 102 -21.59 -2.16 3.43
CA ALA A 102 -22.78 -1.52 2.88
C ALA A 102 -22.83 -0.03 3.22
N GLY A 103 -22.51 0.34 4.47
CA GLY A 103 -22.44 1.74 4.91
C GLY A 103 -21.35 2.53 4.18
N LEU A 104 -20.16 1.96 3.98
CA LEU A 104 -19.07 2.59 3.23
C LEU A 104 -19.43 2.78 1.76
N ARG A 105 -20.02 1.78 1.11
CA ARG A 105 -20.49 1.88 -0.28
C ARG A 105 -21.56 2.96 -0.45
N ALA A 106 -22.49 3.07 0.49
CA ALA A 106 -23.51 4.11 0.49
C ALA A 106 -22.92 5.52 0.72
N THR A 107 -21.87 5.61 1.53
CA THR A 107 -21.21 6.89 1.85
C THR A 107 -20.32 7.36 0.72
N TYR A 108 -19.65 6.42 0.01
CA TYR A 108 -18.65 6.71 -1.01
C TYR A 108 -19.06 6.13 -2.39
N PRO A 109 -20.06 6.73 -3.05
CA PRO A 109 -20.45 6.29 -4.40
C PRO A 109 -19.41 6.63 -5.46
N PHE A 110 -18.49 7.56 -5.17
CA PHE A 110 -17.34 7.91 -6.00
C PHE A 110 -16.07 7.82 -5.14
N VAL A 111 -15.07 7.09 -5.65
CA VAL A 111 -13.79 6.86 -4.99
C VAL A 111 -12.67 7.25 -5.94
N PHE A 112 -11.77 8.12 -5.48
CA PHE A 112 -10.57 8.52 -6.22
C PHE A 112 -9.34 8.05 -5.45
N LEU A 113 -8.50 7.27 -6.12
CA LEU A 113 -7.25 6.74 -5.59
C LEU A 113 -6.11 7.47 -6.28
N ASP A 114 -5.35 8.23 -5.50
CA ASP A 114 -4.17 8.95 -5.99
C ASP A 114 -2.90 8.15 -5.72
N GLU A 115 -1.82 8.43 -6.46
CA GLU A 115 -0.53 7.74 -6.38
C GLU A 115 -0.67 6.20 -6.43
N PHE A 116 -1.56 5.73 -7.29
CA PHE A 116 -1.98 4.33 -7.31
C PHE A 116 -0.84 3.35 -7.64
N GLN A 117 0.24 3.80 -8.28
CA GLN A 117 1.43 3.01 -8.55
C GLN A 117 2.13 2.50 -7.28
N ASP A 118 1.89 3.15 -6.12
CA ASP A 118 2.49 2.77 -4.84
C ASP A 118 1.56 1.91 -3.96
N THR A 119 0.43 1.46 -4.52
CA THR A 119 -0.52 0.60 -3.82
C THR A 119 0.09 -0.75 -3.48
N THR A 120 0.04 -1.13 -2.21
CA THR A 120 0.46 -2.46 -1.74
C THR A 120 -0.62 -3.51 -1.94
N TYR A 121 -0.22 -4.81 -1.96
CA TYR A 121 -1.19 -5.92 -2.04
C TYR A 121 -2.25 -5.86 -0.94
N GLY A 122 -1.88 -5.47 0.30
CA GLY A 122 -2.83 -5.36 1.40
C GLY A 122 -3.86 -4.25 1.22
N GLN A 123 -3.45 -3.11 0.66
CA GLN A 123 -4.35 -2.01 0.33
C GLN A 123 -5.26 -2.38 -0.85
N TYR A 124 -4.71 -3.09 -1.84
CA TYR A 124 -5.49 -3.56 -2.98
C TYR A 124 -6.54 -4.61 -2.58
N ASP A 125 -6.21 -5.55 -1.69
CA ASP A 125 -7.16 -6.50 -1.13
C ASP A 125 -8.32 -5.78 -0.41
N LEU A 126 -8.00 -4.72 0.34
CA LEU A 126 -9.01 -3.89 1.01
C LEU A 126 -9.90 -3.17 0.00
N LEU A 127 -9.32 -2.60 -1.05
CA LEU A 127 -10.07 -1.95 -2.13
C LEU A 127 -11.06 -2.91 -2.79
N LYS A 128 -10.61 -4.12 -3.09
CA LYS A 128 -11.47 -5.17 -3.67
C LYS A 128 -12.60 -5.56 -2.71
N GLN A 129 -12.29 -5.79 -1.46
CA GLN A 129 -13.30 -6.13 -0.46
C GLN A 129 -14.39 -5.06 -0.35
N LEU A 130 -14.00 -3.79 -0.44
CA LEU A 130 -14.93 -2.67 -0.32
C LEU A 130 -15.74 -2.45 -1.60
N PHE A 131 -15.11 -2.40 -2.76
CA PHE A 131 -15.71 -1.79 -3.94
C PHE A 131 -15.79 -2.70 -5.17
N LEU A 132 -15.15 -3.88 -5.17
CA LEU A 132 -15.35 -4.82 -6.27
C LEU A 132 -16.80 -5.29 -6.31
N ASP A 133 -17.37 -5.41 -7.50
CA ASP A 133 -18.77 -5.79 -7.73
C ASP A 133 -19.79 -4.91 -6.98
N SER A 134 -19.49 -3.61 -6.86
CA SER A 134 -20.39 -2.61 -6.28
C SER A 134 -20.79 -1.55 -7.29
N GLU A 135 -21.82 -0.77 -6.97
CA GLU A 135 -22.26 0.38 -7.76
C GLU A 135 -21.32 1.60 -7.65
N ALA A 136 -20.33 1.57 -6.77
CA ALA A 136 -19.38 2.66 -6.60
C ALA A 136 -18.50 2.80 -7.84
N ARG A 137 -18.27 4.04 -8.25
CA ARG A 137 -17.34 4.36 -9.34
C ARG A 137 -15.96 4.63 -8.76
N VAL A 138 -15.01 3.75 -9.08
CA VAL A 138 -13.63 3.84 -8.60
C VAL A 138 -12.73 4.33 -9.72
N THR A 139 -11.98 5.38 -9.45
CA THR A 139 -10.98 5.94 -10.37
C THR A 139 -9.61 5.88 -9.71
N ALA A 140 -8.65 5.26 -10.38
CA ALA A 140 -7.26 5.18 -9.95
C ALA A 140 -6.40 6.09 -10.83
N VAL A 141 -5.62 6.97 -10.20
CA VAL A 141 -4.72 7.93 -10.87
C VAL A 141 -3.29 7.71 -10.35
N GLY A 142 -2.31 7.89 -11.22
CA GLY A 142 -0.90 7.80 -10.86
C GLY A 142 -0.01 7.68 -12.09
N ASP A 143 1.29 7.53 -11.85
CA ASP A 143 2.29 7.40 -12.89
C ASP A 143 3.22 6.20 -12.63
N ASN A 144 3.12 5.17 -13.46
CA ASN A 144 3.96 3.97 -13.35
C ASN A 144 5.47 4.25 -13.37
N LYS A 145 5.89 5.37 -13.98
CA LYS A 145 7.29 5.79 -14.04
C LYS A 145 7.81 6.33 -12.70
N GLN A 146 6.89 6.79 -11.84
CA GLN A 146 7.20 7.31 -10.51
C GLN A 146 7.14 6.25 -9.40
N ARG A 147 7.04 4.97 -9.77
CA ARG A 147 6.96 3.87 -8.81
C ARG A 147 8.28 3.65 -8.08
N ILE A 148 8.38 4.18 -6.87
CA ILE A 148 9.57 4.08 -6.00
C ILE A 148 9.37 3.16 -4.79
N MET A 149 8.13 2.72 -4.51
CA MET A 149 7.79 1.97 -3.30
C MET A 149 7.77 0.43 -3.48
N VAL A 150 8.35 -0.10 -4.56
CA VAL A 150 8.40 -1.56 -4.81
C VAL A 150 9.13 -2.29 -3.69
N TRP A 151 10.17 -1.71 -3.13
CA TRP A 151 10.90 -2.24 -1.98
C TRP A 151 10.04 -2.35 -0.71
N ALA A 152 9.02 -1.48 -0.58
CA ALA A 152 8.06 -1.48 0.52
C ALA A 152 6.82 -2.35 0.24
N GLY A 153 6.83 -3.14 -0.85
CA GLY A 153 5.77 -4.08 -1.18
C GLY A 153 4.64 -3.53 -2.06
N ALA A 154 4.87 -2.39 -2.75
CA ALA A 154 3.96 -1.92 -3.79
C ALA A 154 3.85 -2.94 -4.93
N MET A 155 2.65 -3.04 -5.51
CA MET A 155 2.36 -3.95 -6.61
C MET A 155 3.07 -3.49 -7.89
N PRO A 156 3.81 -4.36 -8.58
CA PRO A 156 4.48 -4.00 -9.82
C PRO A 156 3.49 -3.75 -10.98
N ASP A 157 2.31 -4.31 -10.89
CA ASP A 157 1.27 -4.38 -11.92
C ASP A 157 -0.08 -3.78 -11.46
N ALA A 158 -0.06 -2.82 -10.53
CA ALA A 158 -1.24 -2.25 -9.90
C ALA A 158 -2.31 -1.80 -10.92
N PHE A 159 -1.93 -1.03 -11.96
CA PHE A 159 -2.87 -0.51 -12.95
C PHE A 159 -3.45 -1.60 -13.85
N THR A 160 -2.64 -2.55 -14.30
CA THR A 160 -3.12 -3.64 -15.16
C THR A 160 -4.05 -4.59 -14.38
N THR A 161 -3.71 -4.87 -13.13
CA THR A 161 -4.56 -5.66 -12.24
C THR A 161 -5.88 -4.94 -11.94
N PHE A 162 -5.82 -3.63 -11.66
CA PHE A 162 -7.02 -2.82 -11.44
C PHE A 162 -7.91 -2.78 -12.68
N ALA A 163 -7.33 -2.54 -13.86
CA ALA A 163 -8.08 -2.51 -15.11
C ALA A 163 -8.79 -3.84 -15.38
N SER A 164 -8.13 -4.97 -15.09
CA SER A 164 -8.70 -6.30 -15.24
C SER A 164 -9.82 -6.55 -14.23
N ASP A 165 -9.58 -6.34 -12.93
CA ASP A 165 -10.51 -6.70 -11.87
C ASP A 165 -11.77 -5.81 -11.86
N PHE A 166 -11.60 -4.50 -12.08
CA PHE A 166 -12.69 -3.52 -12.07
C PHE A 166 -13.27 -3.23 -13.47
N HIS A 167 -12.82 -3.94 -14.52
CA HIS A 167 -13.17 -3.66 -15.92
C HIS A 167 -13.00 -2.18 -16.29
N ALA A 168 -11.93 -1.57 -15.75
CA ALA A 168 -11.72 -0.15 -15.85
C ALA A 168 -11.18 0.25 -17.24
N LYS A 169 -11.69 1.39 -17.76
CA LYS A 169 -11.14 2.02 -18.96
C LYS A 169 -9.86 2.75 -18.59
N GLN A 170 -8.80 2.46 -19.31
CA GLN A 170 -7.54 3.18 -19.15
C GLN A 170 -7.50 4.42 -20.05
N GLU A 171 -7.15 5.55 -19.45
CA GLU A 171 -6.97 6.83 -20.14
C GLU A 171 -5.61 7.44 -19.75
N THR A 172 -5.01 8.18 -20.70
CA THR A 172 -3.73 8.84 -20.45
C THR A 172 -3.93 10.33 -20.28
N LEU A 173 -3.40 10.92 -19.22
CA LEU A 173 -3.42 12.36 -19.00
C LEU A 173 -2.19 12.99 -19.64
N LEU A 174 -2.36 13.64 -20.79
CA LEU A 174 -1.28 14.26 -21.54
C LEU A 174 -1.14 15.78 -21.30
N SER A 175 -2.15 16.44 -20.75
CA SER A 175 -2.09 17.89 -20.52
C SER A 175 -1.38 18.20 -19.22
N ASN A 176 -0.20 18.81 -19.29
CA ASN A 176 0.56 19.25 -18.12
C ASN A 176 0.30 20.75 -17.86
N TRP A 177 -0.36 21.02 -16.74
CA TRP A 177 -0.70 22.37 -16.27
C TRP A 177 0.27 22.90 -15.20
N ARG A 178 1.19 22.05 -14.73
CA ARG A 178 2.07 22.35 -13.60
C ARG A 178 3.43 22.89 -14.06
N SER A 179 4.02 22.22 -15.04
CA SER A 179 5.44 22.40 -15.36
C SER A 179 5.64 23.33 -16.56
N HIS A 180 6.73 24.12 -16.51
CA HIS A 180 7.18 24.92 -17.63
C HIS A 180 7.51 24.04 -18.86
N PRO A 181 7.33 24.52 -20.10
CA PRO A 181 7.60 23.74 -21.31
C PRO A 181 8.98 23.07 -21.35
N GLU A 182 10.03 23.78 -20.98
CA GLU A 182 11.39 23.23 -20.96
C GLU A 182 11.56 22.09 -19.96
N LEU A 183 10.93 22.20 -18.78
CA LEU A 183 10.94 21.13 -17.80
C LEU A 183 10.19 19.90 -18.29
N VAL A 184 9.09 20.09 -19.04
CA VAL A 184 8.35 18.98 -19.67
C VAL A 184 9.21 18.26 -20.71
N GLU A 185 10.03 18.98 -21.48
CA GLU A 185 10.98 18.37 -22.42
C GLU A 185 12.02 17.51 -21.69
N ILE A 186 12.65 18.04 -20.65
CA ILE A 186 13.62 17.29 -19.84
C ILE A 186 12.99 16.05 -19.21
N GLN A 187 11.82 16.20 -18.61
CA GLN A 187 11.08 15.07 -18.02
C GLN A 187 10.75 14.01 -19.07
N HIS A 188 10.38 14.42 -20.28
CA HIS A 188 10.08 13.47 -21.35
C HIS A 188 11.32 12.70 -21.81
N VAL A 189 12.47 13.35 -21.96
CA VAL A 189 13.75 12.69 -22.29
C VAL A 189 14.09 11.63 -21.22
N ILE A 190 13.97 11.98 -19.95
CA ILE A 190 14.17 11.01 -18.84
C ILE A 190 13.15 9.88 -18.91
N ALA A 191 11.88 10.19 -19.14
CA ALA A 191 10.82 9.18 -19.22
C ALA A 191 11.06 8.15 -20.33
N LEU A 192 11.61 8.56 -21.47
CA LEU A 192 11.96 7.66 -22.57
C LEU A 192 13.05 6.65 -22.22
N THR A 193 13.90 6.95 -21.23
CA THR A 193 14.90 5.97 -20.73
C THR A 193 14.26 4.87 -19.87
N LEU A 194 13.12 5.16 -19.28
CA LEU A 194 12.36 4.21 -18.46
C LEU A 194 11.34 3.42 -19.27
N GLU A 195 10.71 4.08 -20.24
CA GLU A 195 9.68 3.50 -21.10
C GLU A 195 9.74 4.14 -22.49
N GLN A 196 10.20 3.38 -23.48
CA GLN A 196 10.40 3.88 -24.86
C GLN A 196 9.10 4.34 -25.54
N SER A 197 7.95 3.83 -25.11
CA SER A 197 6.62 4.20 -25.62
C SER A 197 5.97 5.37 -24.87
N SER A 198 6.71 6.06 -24.00
CA SER A 198 6.17 7.15 -23.20
C SER A 198 5.67 8.31 -24.10
N ALA A 199 4.37 8.60 -24.02
CA ALA A 199 3.78 9.72 -24.73
C ALA A 199 4.27 11.05 -24.14
N LYS A 200 4.57 12.01 -25.02
CA LYS A 200 5.00 13.35 -24.62
C LYS A 200 3.80 14.14 -24.11
N PRO A 201 3.87 14.69 -22.90
CA PRO A 201 2.84 15.59 -22.39
C PRO A 201 2.82 16.92 -23.18
N ASP A 202 1.60 17.43 -23.39
CA ASP A 202 1.39 18.76 -23.95
C ASP A 202 1.27 19.76 -22.80
N THR A 203 2.20 20.72 -22.72
CA THR A 203 2.16 21.73 -21.67
C THR A 203 1.10 22.79 -21.97
N LYS A 204 0.28 23.06 -20.95
CA LYS A 204 -0.76 24.10 -20.97
C LYS A 204 -0.38 25.27 -20.08
N ARG A 205 0.75 25.22 -19.39
CA ARG A 205 1.22 26.33 -18.58
C ARG A 205 1.69 27.45 -19.50
N ILE A 206 1.18 28.65 -19.27
CA ILE A 206 1.65 29.87 -19.92
C ILE A 206 3.01 30.23 -19.33
N LYS A 207 3.94 30.61 -20.17
CA LYS A 207 5.28 31.06 -19.78
C LYS A 207 5.15 32.39 -19.01
N ASP A 208 5.23 32.34 -17.69
CA ASP A 208 5.03 33.52 -16.84
C ASP A 208 6.30 34.37 -16.68
N VAL A 209 7.47 33.79 -16.87
CA VAL A 209 8.78 34.45 -16.66
C VAL A 209 9.79 33.97 -17.70
N ASP A 210 10.49 34.91 -18.33
CA ASP A 210 11.70 34.57 -19.09
C ASP A 210 12.83 34.20 -18.14
N GLY A 211 13.35 32.97 -18.26
CA GLY A 211 14.55 32.56 -17.56
C GLY A 211 14.37 31.52 -16.44
N ASP A 212 13.46 30.56 -16.59
CA ASP A 212 13.50 29.34 -15.77
C ASP A 212 14.83 28.61 -16.03
N VAL A 213 15.76 28.67 -15.08
CA VAL A 213 17.07 28.03 -15.19
C VAL A 213 17.01 26.66 -14.56
N CYS A 214 17.34 25.63 -15.34
CA CYS A 214 17.63 24.31 -14.81
C CYS A 214 19.09 24.28 -14.33
N ALA A 215 19.35 24.19 -13.04
CA ALA A 215 20.70 23.99 -12.51
C ALA A 215 21.01 22.48 -12.49
N ILE A 216 21.95 22.05 -13.30
CA ILE A 216 22.54 20.71 -13.24
C ILE A 216 23.74 20.78 -12.32
N TRP A 217 23.70 20.03 -11.22
CA TRP A 217 24.84 19.88 -10.32
C TRP A 217 25.68 18.71 -10.82
N ASP A 218 26.86 19.02 -11.32
CA ASP A 218 27.87 18.01 -11.60
C ASP A 218 28.72 17.84 -10.33
N TYR A 219 28.75 16.63 -9.78
CA TYR A 219 29.71 16.26 -8.77
C TYR A 219 31.01 15.90 -9.49
N ALA A 220 31.91 16.85 -9.60
CA ALA A 220 33.29 16.51 -9.90
C ALA A 220 33.87 15.74 -8.71
N ASP A 221 34.42 14.54 -8.98
CA ASP A 221 35.09 13.65 -8.04
C ASP A 221 36.24 14.35 -7.26
#